data_010a5fd73a4085466abd9b69e7cf06ee
#
_entry.id   010a5fd73a4085466abd9b69e7cf06ee
#
_cell.length_a   1.000
_cell.length_b   1.000
_cell.length_c   1.000
_cell.angle_alpha   90.00
_cell.angle_beta   90.00
_cell.angle_gamma   90.00
#
_symmetry.space_group_name_H-M   'P 1'
#
loop_
_entity.id
_entity.type
_entity.pdbx_description
1 polymer ?
#
loop_
_entity_poly.entity_id
_entity_poly.type
_entity_poly.pdbx_seq_one_letter_code
_entity_poly.pdbx_strand_id
1 'polypeptide(L)'
;ALSAFVLFLSLDLVQALGFSQSQAGLAFTPFALLLAALSRWAGGLVDRYGPRLPLIVGPAVAGLGIWLTSRLDVADNVGSYWGTLFLPIAVFGVGMGITVAPLSTTVMSSVNRRHAGTASGVNNAISRIAGVLAVAILGSMALTTFNAGVQERIQGIQLSPQARAAVQAQARAYGQAQVPPEVPPEHVDEIRAALRGALIDSNRRVMVISAGLGALSAVMAALLVEQDWRASEAS
;
A
#
# COMPACT_ATOMS: atom_id res chain seq x y z
N ALA A 1 -1.33 -6.32 2.32
CA ALA A 1 -1.55 -4.86 2.29
C ALA A 1 -0.23 -4.07 2.26
N LEU A 2 0.72 -4.31 3.19
CA LEU A 2 1.99 -3.55 3.25
C LEU A 2 2.78 -3.58 1.93
N SER A 3 3.01 -4.76 1.37
CA SER A 3 3.80 -4.91 0.13
C SER A 3 3.16 -4.19 -1.05
N ALA A 4 1.84 -4.29 -1.18
CA ALA A 4 1.09 -3.59 -2.21
C ALA A 4 1.15 -2.07 -1.99
N PHE A 5 0.93 -1.59 -0.76
CA PHE A 5 1.00 -0.17 -0.42
C PHE A 5 2.36 0.44 -0.82
N VAL A 6 3.46 -0.17 -0.38
CA VAL A 6 4.81 0.35 -0.69
C VAL A 6 5.08 0.35 -2.19
N LEU A 7 4.69 -0.72 -2.90
CA LEU A 7 4.88 -0.82 -4.35
C LEU A 7 4.10 0.26 -5.11
N PHE A 8 2.78 0.33 -4.88
CA PHE A 8 1.92 1.23 -5.65
C PHE A 8 2.15 2.70 -5.29
N LEU A 9 2.41 3.01 -4.01
CA LEU A 9 2.77 4.37 -3.63
C LEU A 9 4.13 4.78 -4.23
N SER A 10 5.11 3.87 -4.30
CA SER A 10 6.38 4.17 -4.98
C SER A 10 6.19 4.46 -6.47
N LEU A 11 5.27 3.75 -7.14
CA LEU A 11 4.93 4.03 -8.55
C LEU A 11 4.27 5.40 -8.70
N ASP A 12 3.34 5.76 -7.83
CA ASP A 12 2.72 7.09 -7.85
C ASP A 12 3.77 8.20 -7.64
N LEU A 13 4.62 8.05 -6.64
CA LEU A 13 5.65 9.04 -6.34
C LEU A 13 6.56 9.30 -7.56
N VAL A 14 7.05 8.24 -8.19
CA VAL A 14 8.03 8.37 -9.28
C VAL A 14 7.36 8.71 -10.60
N GLN A 15 6.31 7.98 -10.98
CA GLN A 15 5.75 8.04 -12.33
C GLN A 15 4.65 9.11 -12.48
N ALA A 16 3.84 9.32 -11.45
CA ALA A 16 2.76 10.28 -11.50
C ALA A 16 3.17 11.65 -10.93
N LEU A 17 3.84 11.67 -9.78
CA LEU A 17 4.15 12.91 -9.06
C LEU A 17 5.55 13.48 -9.35
N GLY A 18 6.36 12.76 -10.14
CA GLY A 18 7.65 13.25 -10.63
C GLY A 18 8.79 13.24 -9.61
N PHE A 19 8.68 12.46 -8.53
CA PHE A 19 9.78 12.24 -7.59
C PHE A 19 10.92 11.48 -8.26
N SER A 20 12.17 11.82 -7.93
CA SER A 20 13.28 10.93 -8.24
C SER A 20 13.20 9.66 -7.38
N GLN A 21 13.86 8.57 -7.80
CA GLN A 21 13.89 7.33 -7.03
C GLN A 21 14.43 7.54 -5.60
N SER A 22 15.45 8.38 -5.46
CA SER A 22 16.01 8.75 -4.15
C SER A 22 15.02 9.52 -3.29
N GLN A 23 14.30 10.48 -3.86
CA GLN A 23 13.27 11.24 -3.16
C GLN A 23 12.10 10.34 -2.74
N ALA A 24 11.66 9.42 -3.61
CA ALA A 24 10.64 8.45 -3.28
C ALA A 24 11.06 7.54 -2.11
N GLY A 25 12.32 7.08 -2.10
CA GLY A 25 12.88 6.34 -0.97
C GLY A 25 12.88 7.16 0.33
N LEU A 26 13.31 8.42 0.28
CA LEU A 26 13.30 9.33 1.43
C LEU A 26 11.89 9.65 1.91
N ALA A 27 10.90 9.67 1.03
CA ALA A 27 9.51 9.89 1.40
C ALA A 27 8.98 8.83 2.38
N PHE A 28 9.53 7.62 2.40
CA PHE A 28 9.19 6.57 3.36
C PHE A 28 9.96 6.67 4.69
N THR A 29 10.87 7.64 4.87
CA THR A 29 11.64 7.79 6.12
C THR A 29 10.74 7.94 7.36
N PRO A 30 9.66 8.76 7.36
CA PRO A 30 8.76 8.85 8.51
C PRO A 30 8.13 7.50 8.88
N PHE A 31 7.74 6.71 7.89
CA PHE A 31 7.25 5.35 8.10
C PHE A 31 8.28 4.48 8.82
N ALA A 32 9.52 4.44 8.32
CA ALA A 32 10.58 3.61 8.89
C ALA A 32 10.92 4.02 10.33
N LEU A 33 11.02 5.33 10.60
CA LEU A 33 11.30 5.86 11.92
C LEU A 33 10.18 5.57 12.91
N LEU A 34 8.92 5.78 12.51
CA LEU A 34 7.75 5.51 13.35
C LEU A 34 7.60 4.01 13.61
N LEU A 35 7.80 3.17 12.60
CA LEU A 35 7.81 1.72 12.77
C LEU A 35 8.86 1.28 13.79
N ALA A 36 10.10 1.75 13.66
CA ALA A 36 11.19 1.39 14.58
C ALA A 36 10.95 1.91 16.00
N ALA A 37 10.55 3.17 16.15
CA ALA A 37 10.28 3.78 17.45
C ALA A 37 9.12 3.09 18.17
N LEU A 38 7.99 2.90 17.49
CA LEU A 38 6.78 2.33 18.09
C LEU A 38 6.88 0.82 18.32
N SER A 39 7.60 0.07 17.49
CA SER A 39 7.78 -1.38 17.68
C SER A 39 8.37 -1.73 19.04
N ARG A 40 9.29 -0.87 19.55
CA ARG A 40 9.87 -1.03 20.88
C ARG A 40 8.84 -0.90 22.02
N TRP A 41 7.90 0.06 21.87
CA TRP A 41 6.85 0.31 22.86
C TRP A 41 5.65 -0.62 22.70
N ALA A 42 5.36 -1.02 21.48
CA ALA A 42 4.21 -1.87 21.16
C ALA A 42 4.34 -3.29 21.74
N GLY A 43 5.56 -3.80 21.92
CA GLY A 43 5.80 -5.05 22.66
C GLY A 43 5.24 -4.99 24.08
N GLY A 44 5.48 -3.92 24.83
CA GLY A 44 4.95 -3.69 26.17
C GLY A 44 3.43 -3.45 26.23
N LEU A 45 2.80 -3.07 25.10
CA LEU A 45 1.33 -2.94 25.01
C LEU A 45 0.63 -4.32 25.16
N VAL A 46 1.25 -5.37 24.63
CA VAL A 46 0.71 -6.73 24.76
C VAL A 46 0.71 -7.16 26.23
N ASP A 47 1.80 -6.87 26.96
CA ASP A 47 1.93 -7.22 28.37
C ASP A 47 0.90 -6.49 29.24
N ARG A 48 0.54 -5.27 28.86
CA ARG A 48 -0.37 -4.41 29.65
C ARG A 48 -1.84 -4.57 29.28
N TYR A 49 -2.16 -4.63 27.98
CA TYR A 49 -3.53 -4.60 27.44
C TYR A 49 -3.95 -5.88 26.74
N GLY A 50 -3.06 -6.89 26.67
CA GLY A 50 -3.28 -8.09 25.89
C GLY A 50 -3.07 -7.87 24.37
N PRO A 51 -3.03 -8.95 23.59
CA PRO A 51 -2.75 -8.88 22.14
C PRO A 51 -3.91 -8.32 21.32
N ARG A 52 -5.15 -8.46 21.80
CA ARG A 52 -6.37 -8.14 21.05
C ARG A 52 -6.43 -6.66 20.66
N LEU A 53 -6.21 -5.76 21.62
CA LEU A 53 -6.34 -4.31 21.39
C LEU A 53 -5.35 -3.79 20.36
N PRO A 54 -4.03 -4.06 20.44
CA PRO A 54 -3.07 -3.63 19.42
C PRO A 54 -3.37 -4.23 18.04
N LEU A 55 -3.82 -5.49 17.96
CA LEU A 55 -4.15 -6.16 16.71
C LEU A 55 -5.47 -5.68 16.07
N ILE A 56 -6.33 -4.97 16.79
CA ILE A 56 -7.48 -4.26 16.25
C ILE A 56 -7.07 -2.85 15.81
N VAL A 57 -6.47 -2.08 16.72
CA VAL A 57 -6.17 -0.66 16.49
C VAL A 57 -5.10 -0.48 15.42
N GLY A 58 -4.03 -1.29 15.46
CA GLY A 58 -2.92 -1.17 14.54
C GLY A 58 -3.34 -1.30 13.07
N PRO A 59 -3.98 -2.39 12.62
CA PRO A 59 -4.44 -2.54 11.25
C PRO A 59 -5.51 -1.51 10.84
N ALA A 60 -6.37 -1.07 11.77
CA ALA A 60 -7.35 -0.01 11.50
C ALA A 60 -6.65 1.32 11.20
N VAL A 61 -5.66 1.71 12.01
CA VAL A 61 -4.86 2.94 11.80
C VAL A 61 -4.01 2.80 10.53
N ALA A 62 -3.40 1.64 10.27
CA ALA A 62 -2.68 1.42 9.02
C ALA A 62 -3.59 1.53 7.79
N GLY A 63 -4.79 0.93 7.86
CA GLY A 63 -5.82 1.06 6.83
C GLY A 63 -6.24 2.52 6.59
N LEU A 64 -6.38 3.31 7.65
CA LEU A 64 -6.65 4.76 7.55
C LEU A 64 -5.51 5.48 6.82
N GLY A 65 -4.24 5.19 7.16
CA GLY A 65 -3.08 5.73 6.45
C GLY A 65 -3.11 5.41 4.95
N ILE A 66 -3.39 4.16 4.59
CA ILE A 66 -3.55 3.74 3.19
C ILE A 66 -4.72 4.48 2.53
N TRP A 67 -5.85 4.61 3.20
CA TRP A 67 -7.01 5.32 2.67
C TRP A 67 -6.70 6.80 2.41
N LEU A 68 -5.95 7.44 3.29
CA LEU A 68 -5.55 8.84 3.11
C LEU A 68 -4.69 9.02 1.84
N THR A 69 -3.82 8.04 1.48
CA THR A 69 -3.06 8.12 0.22
C THR A 69 -3.93 8.02 -1.02
N SER A 70 -5.15 7.46 -0.91
CA SER A 70 -6.10 7.44 -2.02
C SER A 70 -6.64 8.84 -2.41
N ARG A 71 -6.33 9.86 -1.60
CA ARG A 71 -6.69 11.27 -1.85
C ARG A 71 -5.65 12.03 -2.68
N LEU A 72 -4.52 11.39 -3.04
CA LEU A 72 -3.51 12.00 -3.91
C LEU A 72 -4.11 12.35 -5.28
N ASP A 73 -3.67 13.46 -5.85
CA ASP A 73 -4.13 13.98 -7.14
C ASP A 73 -2.94 14.25 -8.08
N VAL A 74 -3.24 14.38 -9.38
CA VAL A 74 -2.28 14.75 -10.42
C VAL A 74 -1.62 16.11 -10.16
N ALA A 75 -2.32 17.01 -9.46
CA ALA A 75 -1.82 18.32 -9.06
C ALA A 75 -0.73 18.28 -7.98
N ASP A 76 -0.63 17.16 -7.25
CA ASP A 76 0.40 16.97 -6.23
C ASP A 76 1.78 16.81 -6.88
N ASN A 77 2.81 17.25 -6.19
CA ASN A 77 4.19 17.19 -6.63
C ASN A 77 5.15 17.11 -5.43
N VAL A 78 6.46 17.13 -5.69
CA VAL A 78 7.49 17.08 -4.65
C VAL A 78 7.31 18.18 -3.59
N GLY A 79 6.86 19.39 -3.99
CA GLY A 79 6.61 20.51 -3.08
C GLY A 79 5.41 20.28 -2.15
N SER A 80 4.45 19.45 -2.55
CA SER A 80 3.25 19.13 -1.76
C SER A 80 3.50 18.07 -0.68
N TYR A 81 4.69 17.49 -0.61
CA TYR A 81 5.00 16.35 0.27
C TYR A 81 4.50 16.54 1.71
N TRP A 82 4.81 17.66 2.33
CA TRP A 82 4.44 17.93 3.72
C TRP A 82 2.94 18.09 3.95
N GLY A 83 2.22 18.59 2.94
CA GLY A 83 0.77 18.81 3.01
C GLY A 83 -0.06 17.58 2.70
N THR A 84 0.39 16.74 1.77
CA THR A 84 -0.44 15.67 1.20
C THR A 84 0.09 14.27 1.49
N LEU A 85 1.40 14.06 1.52
CA LEU A 85 2.03 12.73 1.62
C LEU A 85 2.51 12.38 3.03
N PHE A 86 3.08 13.35 3.75
CA PHE A 86 3.68 13.10 5.06
C PHE A 86 2.68 12.48 6.05
N LEU A 87 1.50 13.09 6.19
CA LEU A 87 0.50 12.63 7.16
C LEU A 87 0.00 11.20 6.85
N PRO A 88 -0.42 10.85 5.62
CA PRO A 88 -0.78 9.48 5.27
C PRO A 88 0.31 8.44 5.58
N ILE A 89 1.55 8.74 5.21
CA ILE A 89 2.70 7.85 5.44
C ILE A 89 3.00 7.70 6.94
N ALA A 90 2.91 8.79 7.71
CA ALA A 90 3.09 8.76 9.16
C ALA A 90 1.99 7.96 9.86
N VAL A 91 0.71 8.17 9.50
CA VAL A 91 -0.41 7.40 10.04
C VAL A 91 -0.25 5.91 9.74
N PHE A 92 0.14 5.57 8.51
CA PHE A 92 0.44 4.19 8.14
C PHE A 92 1.58 3.61 9.00
N GLY A 93 2.66 4.39 9.22
CA GLY A 93 3.80 4.01 10.06
C GLY A 93 3.42 3.74 11.51
N VAL A 94 2.56 4.58 12.08
CA VAL A 94 1.99 4.39 13.43
C VAL A 94 1.19 3.08 13.50
N GLY A 95 0.27 2.87 12.56
CA GLY A 95 -0.54 1.65 12.50
C GLY A 95 0.30 0.39 12.39
N MET A 96 1.32 0.39 11.54
CA MET A 96 2.24 -0.74 11.37
C MET A 96 3.12 -0.96 12.61
N GLY A 97 3.60 0.12 13.24
CA GLY A 97 4.37 0.04 14.49
C GLY A 97 3.59 -0.63 15.61
N ILE A 98 2.29 -0.32 15.72
CA ILE A 98 1.39 -0.92 16.70
C ILE A 98 1.03 -2.38 16.33
N THR A 99 1.12 -2.76 15.03
CA THR A 99 0.69 -4.11 14.56
C THR A 99 1.81 -5.14 14.63
N VAL A 100 3.01 -4.80 14.13
CA VAL A 100 4.06 -5.79 13.81
C VAL A 100 4.60 -6.49 15.04
N ALA A 101 4.95 -5.74 16.10
CA ALA A 101 5.50 -6.33 17.31
C ALA A 101 4.47 -7.17 18.06
N PRO A 102 3.24 -6.69 18.34
CA PRO A 102 2.19 -7.50 18.95
C PRO A 102 1.83 -8.77 18.17
N LEU A 103 1.76 -8.69 16.83
CA LEU A 103 1.49 -9.87 16.02
C LEU A 103 2.56 -10.96 16.22
N SER A 104 3.83 -10.56 16.15
CA SER A 104 4.94 -11.49 16.34
C SER A 104 4.93 -12.11 17.75
N THR A 105 4.71 -11.30 18.79
CA THR A 105 4.63 -11.75 20.16
C THR A 105 3.46 -12.74 20.35
N THR A 106 2.28 -12.41 19.82
CA THR A 106 1.09 -13.27 19.93
C THR A 106 1.31 -14.63 19.26
N VAL A 107 1.90 -14.64 18.06
CA VAL A 107 2.21 -15.90 17.35
C VAL A 107 3.23 -16.74 18.13
N MET A 108 4.24 -16.10 18.74
CA MET A 108 5.24 -16.83 19.52
C MET A 108 4.69 -17.36 20.85
N SER A 109 3.80 -16.61 21.51
CA SER A 109 3.19 -17.03 22.79
C SER A 109 2.06 -18.06 22.62
N SER A 110 1.46 -18.18 21.42
CA SER A 110 0.39 -19.16 21.15
C SER A 110 0.87 -20.61 21.02
N VAL A 111 2.18 -20.85 21.05
CA VAL A 111 2.78 -22.18 20.91
C VAL A 111 3.77 -22.46 22.04
N ASN A 112 3.98 -23.77 22.35
CA ASN A 112 5.01 -24.16 23.29
C ASN A 112 6.39 -23.67 22.78
N ARG A 113 7.28 -23.22 23.70
CA ARG A 113 8.64 -22.75 23.40
C ARG A 113 9.44 -23.67 22.46
N ARG A 114 9.20 -25.00 22.58
CA ARG A 114 9.80 -25.99 21.70
C ARG A 114 9.45 -25.85 20.23
N HIS A 115 8.29 -25.25 19.91
CA HIS A 115 7.77 -25.09 18.57
C HIS A 115 7.80 -23.62 18.10
N ALA A 116 8.34 -22.69 18.89
CA ALA A 116 8.38 -21.27 18.55
C ALA A 116 9.10 -21.00 17.22
N GLY A 117 10.18 -21.71 16.93
CA GLY A 117 10.88 -21.60 15.64
C GLY A 117 10.01 -22.02 14.45
N THR A 118 9.27 -23.11 14.59
CA THR A 118 8.33 -23.58 13.56
C THR A 118 7.19 -22.58 13.36
N ALA A 119 6.61 -22.06 14.42
CA ALA A 119 5.54 -21.05 14.35
C ALA A 119 6.02 -19.77 13.65
N SER A 120 7.25 -19.32 13.96
CA SER A 120 7.86 -18.19 13.27
C SER A 120 8.04 -18.46 11.77
N GLY A 121 8.56 -19.64 11.42
CA GLY A 121 8.74 -20.05 10.03
C GLY A 121 7.43 -20.08 9.25
N VAL A 122 6.38 -20.68 9.83
CA VAL A 122 5.03 -20.75 9.24
C VAL A 122 4.43 -19.36 9.08
N ASN A 123 4.49 -18.50 10.11
CA ASN A 123 3.99 -17.12 10.04
C ASN A 123 4.70 -16.32 8.93
N ASN A 124 6.03 -16.43 8.81
CA ASN A 124 6.78 -15.78 7.76
C ASN A 124 6.42 -16.31 6.36
N ALA A 125 6.27 -17.62 6.21
CA ALA A 125 5.88 -18.24 4.94
C ALA A 125 4.49 -17.76 4.49
N ILE A 126 3.49 -17.82 5.38
CA ILE A 126 2.13 -17.33 5.10
C ILE A 126 2.15 -15.85 4.76
N SER A 127 2.87 -15.02 5.52
CA SER A 127 2.97 -13.58 5.28
C SER A 127 3.58 -13.27 3.90
N ARG A 128 4.60 -14.01 3.49
CA ARG A 128 5.25 -13.86 2.16
C ARG A 128 4.31 -14.29 1.04
N ILE A 129 3.65 -15.45 1.17
CA ILE A 129 2.69 -15.93 0.17
C ILE A 129 1.53 -14.94 0.04
N ALA A 130 0.96 -14.48 1.15
CA ALA A 130 -0.10 -13.48 1.15
C ALA A 130 0.35 -12.15 0.52
N GLY A 131 1.60 -11.74 0.75
CA GLY A 131 2.19 -10.56 0.14
C GLY A 131 2.29 -10.66 -1.38
N VAL A 132 2.79 -11.80 -1.88
CA VAL A 132 2.90 -12.08 -3.34
C VAL A 132 1.52 -12.13 -3.98
N LEU A 133 0.57 -12.85 -3.38
CA LEU A 133 -0.80 -12.93 -3.88
C LEU A 133 -1.49 -11.56 -3.91
N ALA A 134 -1.31 -10.76 -2.87
CA ALA A 134 -1.86 -9.42 -2.82
C ALA A 134 -1.32 -8.54 -3.95
N VAL A 135 0.01 -8.56 -4.19
CA VAL A 135 0.62 -7.80 -5.30
C VAL A 135 0.14 -8.32 -6.66
N ALA A 136 0.02 -9.63 -6.84
CA ALA A 136 -0.43 -10.22 -8.11
C ALA A 136 -1.90 -9.85 -8.41
N ILE A 137 -2.81 -10.00 -7.43
CA ILE A 137 -4.24 -9.71 -7.60
C ILE A 137 -4.47 -8.22 -7.78
N LEU A 138 -3.92 -7.40 -6.88
CA LEU A 138 -4.08 -5.95 -6.95
C LEU A 138 -3.37 -5.36 -8.15
N GLY A 139 -2.20 -5.93 -8.56
CA GLY A 139 -1.48 -5.53 -9.76
C GLY A 139 -2.27 -5.81 -11.04
N SER A 140 -2.87 -6.99 -11.14
CA SER A 140 -3.75 -7.32 -12.28
C SER A 140 -4.94 -6.36 -12.36
N MET A 141 -5.56 -6.06 -11.22
CA MET A 141 -6.67 -5.12 -11.16
C MET A 141 -6.23 -3.69 -11.48
N ALA A 142 -5.06 -3.27 -10.99
CA ALA A 142 -4.50 -1.96 -11.31
C ALA A 142 -4.25 -1.82 -12.82
N LEU A 143 -3.64 -2.84 -13.44
CA LEU A 143 -3.38 -2.85 -14.88
C LEU A 143 -4.67 -2.76 -15.71
N THR A 144 -5.69 -3.54 -15.38
CA THR A 144 -6.98 -3.49 -16.09
C THR A 144 -7.67 -2.14 -15.94
N THR A 145 -7.67 -1.57 -14.74
CA THR A 145 -8.24 -0.24 -14.47
C THR A 145 -7.45 0.86 -15.19
N PHE A 146 -6.13 0.78 -15.20
CA PHE A 146 -5.26 1.70 -15.91
C PHE A 146 -5.54 1.69 -17.41
N ASN A 147 -5.57 0.50 -18.04
CA ASN A 147 -5.87 0.37 -19.46
C ASN A 147 -7.24 0.96 -19.83
N ALA A 148 -8.26 0.68 -19.02
CA ALA A 148 -9.61 1.24 -19.22
C ALA A 148 -9.59 2.77 -19.09
N GLY A 149 -8.91 3.29 -18.06
CA GLY A 149 -8.78 4.73 -17.83
C GLY A 149 -8.01 5.46 -18.93
N VAL A 150 -6.97 4.84 -19.50
CA VAL A 150 -6.26 5.40 -20.67
C VAL A 150 -7.17 5.42 -21.88
N GLN A 151 -7.87 4.31 -22.17
CA GLN A 151 -8.80 4.25 -23.30
C GLN A 151 -9.89 5.33 -23.23
N GLU A 152 -10.49 5.51 -22.05
CA GLU A 152 -11.53 6.52 -21.84
C GLU A 152 -10.99 7.93 -22.08
N ARG A 153 -9.82 8.27 -21.55
CA ARG A 153 -9.23 9.60 -21.65
C ARG A 153 -8.76 9.97 -23.06
N ILE A 154 -8.35 8.97 -23.86
CA ILE A 154 -7.90 9.24 -25.24
C ILE A 154 -9.03 9.21 -26.26
N GLN A 155 -10.28 8.88 -25.88
CA GLN A 155 -11.40 8.85 -26.82
C GLN A 155 -11.69 10.21 -27.46
N GLY A 156 -11.57 11.30 -26.68
CA GLY A 156 -11.81 12.66 -27.14
C GLY A 156 -10.65 13.29 -27.94
N ILE A 157 -9.48 12.66 -27.97
CA ILE A 157 -8.28 13.18 -28.63
C ILE A 157 -8.24 12.68 -30.07
N GLN A 158 -8.03 13.61 -31.03
CA GLN A 158 -7.95 13.30 -32.46
C GLN A 158 -6.59 12.68 -32.81
N LEU A 159 -6.41 11.42 -32.51
CA LEU A 159 -5.22 10.65 -32.84
C LEU A 159 -5.42 9.83 -34.11
N SER A 160 -4.35 9.69 -34.90
CA SER A 160 -4.32 8.72 -35.97
C SER A 160 -4.52 7.29 -35.43
N PRO A 161 -5.04 6.33 -36.23
CA PRO A 161 -5.18 4.94 -35.79
C PRO A 161 -3.85 4.35 -35.30
N GLN A 162 -2.75 4.73 -35.92
CA GLN A 162 -1.40 4.28 -35.55
C GLN A 162 -0.96 4.84 -34.19
N ALA A 163 -1.10 6.16 -33.96
CA ALA A 163 -0.78 6.79 -32.68
C ALA A 163 -1.65 6.23 -31.54
N ARG A 164 -2.96 6.03 -31.81
CA ARG A 164 -3.88 5.43 -30.83
C ARG A 164 -3.46 4.01 -30.45
N ALA A 165 -3.09 3.18 -31.42
CA ALA A 165 -2.61 1.82 -31.18
C ALA A 165 -1.28 1.82 -30.40
N ALA A 166 -0.37 2.76 -30.67
CA ALA A 166 0.88 2.92 -29.96
C ALA A 166 0.65 3.32 -28.48
N VAL A 167 -0.25 4.26 -28.20
CA VAL A 167 -0.62 4.63 -26.82
C VAL A 167 -1.22 3.44 -26.06
N GLN A 168 -2.11 2.68 -26.71
CA GLN A 168 -2.69 1.47 -26.10
C GLN A 168 -1.64 0.38 -25.84
N ALA A 169 -0.64 0.25 -26.72
CA ALA A 169 0.47 -0.67 -26.48
C ALA A 169 1.31 -0.24 -25.26
N GLN A 170 1.59 1.06 -25.12
CA GLN A 170 2.28 1.62 -23.96
C GLN A 170 1.49 1.42 -22.65
N ALA A 171 0.17 1.47 -22.71
CA ALA A 171 -0.67 1.24 -21.52
C ALA A 171 -0.46 -0.14 -20.89
N ARG A 172 0.04 -1.15 -21.63
CA ARG A 172 0.41 -2.46 -21.08
C ARG A 172 1.64 -2.41 -20.18
N ALA A 173 2.47 -1.40 -20.31
CA ALA A 173 3.65 -1.20 -19.46
C ALA A 173 3.31 -0.61 -18.07
N TYR A 174 2.03 -0.30 -17.81
CA TYR A 174 1.52 0.27 -16.55
C TYR A 174 2.33 1.50 -16.12
N GLY A 175 2.89 1.51 -14.90
CA GLY A 175 3.66 2.62 -14.36
C GLY A 175 4.92 3.02 -15.15
N GLN A 176 5.30 2.28 -16.20
CA GLN A 176 6.40 2.65 -17.11
C GLN A 176 5.90 3.16 -18.46
N ALA A 177 4.59 3.36 -18.63
CA ALA A 177 4.01 3.86 -19.85
C ALA A 177 4.53 5.26 -20.17
N GLN A 178 5.00 5.45 -21.41
CA GLN A 178 5.51 6.73 -21.92
C GLN A 178 4.70 7.17 -23.11
N VAL A 179 4.77 8.46 -23.45
CA VAL A 179 4.16 8.97 -24.68
C VAL A 179 4.95 8.44 -25.87
N PRO A 180 4.32 7.64 -26.76
CA PRO A 180 5.02 7.07 -27.90
C PRO A 180 5.34 8.14 -28.96
N PRO A 181 6.40 7.95 -29.77
CA PRO A 181 6.85 8.92 -30.77
C PRO A 181 5.83 9.13 -31.91
N GLU A 182 4.88 8.23 -32.08
CA GLU A 182 3.81 8.32 -33.08
C GLU A 182 2.75 9.38 -32.72
N VAL A 183 2.78 9.93 -31.50
CA VAL A 183 1.87 10.97 -31.05
C VAL A 183 2.33 12.32 -31.60
N PRO A 184 1.46 13.08 -32.30
CA PRO A 184 1.79 14.41 -32.76
C PRO A 184 2.21 15.35 -31.62
N PRO A 185 3.16 16.28 -31.85
CA PRO A 185 3.67 17.18 -30.79
C PRO A 185 2.58 17.95 -30.05
N GLU A 186 1.51 18.35 -30.76
CA GLU A 186 0.35 19.05 -30.20
C GLU A 186 -0.44 18.27 -29.17
N HIS A 187 -0.39 16.91 -29.21
CA HIS A 187 -1.13 16.03 -28.28
C HIS A 187 -0.24 15.37 -27.21
N VAL A 188 1.06 15.63 -27.20
CA VAL A 188 2.01 15.01 -26.25
C VAL A 188 1.62 15.29 -24.81
N ASP A 189 1.27 16.52 -24.48
CA ASP A 189 0.93 16.90 -23.11
C ASP A 189 -0.44 16.35 -22.68
N GLU A 190 -1.41 16.27 -23.61
CA GLU A 190 -2.71 15.64 -23.37
C GLU A 190 -2.56 14.14 -23.09
N ILE A 191 -1.76 13.43 -23.89
CA ILE A 191 -1.50 12.01 -23.68
C ILE A 191 -0.73 11.77 -22.38
N ARG A 192 0.26 12.61 -22.05
CA ARG A 192 0.97 12.54 -20.78
C ARG A 192 0.02 12.73 -19.59
N ALA A 193 -0.88 13.69 -19.67
CA ALA A 193 -1.89 13.93 -18.65
C ALA A 193 -2.88 12.74 -18.53
N ALA A 194 -3.29 12.16 -19.66
CA ALA A 194 -4.16 10.99 -19.71
C ALA A 194 -3.50 9.76 -19.03
N LEU A 195 -2.23 9.50 -19.33
CA LEU A 195 -1.47 8.41 -18.71
C LEU A 195 -1.31 8.62 -17.19
N ARG A 196 -0.90 9.82 -16.75
CA ARG A 196 -0.75 10.15 -15.33
C ARG A 196 -2.08 10.04 -14.57
N GLY A 197 -3.16 10.59 -15.12
CA GLY A 197 -4.47 10.54 -14.50
C GLY A 197 -5.00 9.12 -14.39
N ALA A 198 -4.83 8.29 -15.43
CA ALA A 198 -5.22 6.90 -15.40
C ALA A 198 -4.41 6.09 -14.35
N LEU A 199 -3.11 6.41 -14.18
CA LEU A 199 -2.25 5.77 -13.18
C LEU A 199 -2.74 6.09 -11.76
N ILE A 200 -2.97 7.37 -11.45
CA ILE A 200 -3.47 7.80 -10.14
C ILE A 200 -4.81 7.16 -9.82
N ASP A 201 -5.75 7.14 -10.77
CA ASP A 201 -7.07 6.52 -10.53
C ASP A 201 -6.99 5.01 -10.34
N SER A 202 -6.11 4.33 -11.07
CA SER A 202 -5.92 2.89 -10.88
C SER A 202 -5.31 2.59 -9.50
N ASN A 203 -4.31 3.36 -9.08
CA ASN A 203 -3.68 3.22 -7.78
C ASN A 203 -4.63 3.62 -6.65
N ARG A 204 -5.44 4.67 -6.83
CA ARG A 204 -6.49 5.04 -5.88
C ARG A 204 -7.42 3.87 -5.55
N ARG A 205 -7.86 3.11 -6.57
CA ARG A 205 -8.69 1.91 -6.36
C ARG A 205 -7.95 0.83 -5.56
N VAL A 206 -6.68 0.58 -5.88
CA VAL A 206 -5.84 -0.35 -5.13
C VAL A 206 -5.70 0.09 -3.67
N MET A 207 -5.46 1.38 -3.42
CA MET A 207 -5.35 1.92 -2.06
C MET A 207 -6.65 1.76 -1.26
N VAL A 208 -7.81 2.05 -1.86
CA VAL A 208 -9.11 1.87 -1.21
C VAL A 208 -9.34 0.40 -0.84
N ILE A 209 -9.05 -0.54 -1.74
CA ILE A 209 -9.19 -1.97 -1.45
C ILE A 209 -8.19 -2.41 -0.36
N SER A 210 -6.95 -1.94 -0.44
CA SER A 210 -5.92 -2.25 0.57
C SER A 210 -6.32 -1.71 1.95
N ALA A 211 -6.93 -0.54 2.01
CA ALA A 211 -7.49 0.03 3.25
C ALA A 211 -8.65 -0.83 3.78
N GLY A 212 -9.53 -1.30 2.91
CA GLY A 212 -10.59 -2.26 3.25
C GLY A 212 -10.06 -3.56 3.83
N LEU A 213 -8.96 -4.10 3.28
CA LEU A 213 -8.28 -5.27 3.84
C LEU A 213 -7.69 -4.98 5.23
N GLY A 214 -7.18 -3.76 5.47
CA GLY A 214 -6.75 -3.31 6.80
C GLY A 214 -7.90 -3.29 7.81
N ALA A 215 -9.04 -2.74 7.42
CA ALA A 215 -10.25 -2.74 8.23
C ALA A 215 -10.76 -4.17 8.50
N LEU A 216 -10.78 -5.03 7.48
CA LEU A 216 -11.14 -6.44 7.63
C LEU A 216 -10.20 -7.16 8.60
N SER A 217 -8.90 -6.89 8.54
CA SER A 217 -7.92 -7.45 9.48
C SER A 217 -8.23 -7.03 10.92
N ALA A 218 -8.61 -5.76 11.15
CA ALA A 218 -9.02 -5.29 12.47
C ALA A 218 -10.28 -5.99 12.98
N VAL A 219 -11.28 -6.18 12.11
CA VAL A 219 -12.51 -6.92 12.44
C VAL A 219 -12.20 -8.39 12.76
N MET A 220 -11.38 -9.05 11.95
CA MET A 220 -10.97 -10.44 12.22
C MET A 220 -10.21 -10.57 13.54
N ALA A 221 -9.33 -9.61 13.86
CA ALA A 221 -8.66 -9.60 15.16
C ALA A 221 -9.66 -9.41 16.32
N ALA A 222 -10.67 -8.56 16.15
CA ALA A 222 -11.72 -8.37 17.15
C ALA A 222 -12.58 -9.61 17.39
N LEU A 223 -12.77 -10.45 16.35
CA LEU A 223 -13.60 -11.66 16.44
C LEU A 223 -12.82 -12.90 16.90
N LEU A 224 -11.55 -13.02 16.49
CA LEU A 224 -10.78 -14.27 16.64
C LEU A 224 -9.72 -14.21 17.73
N VAL A 225 -9.27 -13.02 18.15
CA VAL A 225 -8.26 -12.91 19.21
C VAL A 225 -8.94 -12.87 20.59
N GLU A 226 -8.64 -13.85 21.42
CA GLU A 226 -9.19 -13.96 22.78
C GLU A 226 -8.70 -12.84 23.70
N GLN A 227 -9.55 -12.44 24.66
CA GLN A 227 -9.20 -11.44 25.69
C GLN A 227 -8.37 -12.02 26.83
N ASP A 228 -8.61 -13.31 27.19
CA ASP A 228 -8.04 -13.96 28.37
C ASP A 228 -6.74 -14.72 28.08
N TRP A 229 -5.81 -14.05 27.37
CA TRP A 229 -4.50 -14.66 27.06
C TRP A 229 -3.66 -15.00 28.30
N ARG A 230 -3.91 -14.35 29.46
CA ARG A 230 -3.21 -14.64 30.74
C ARG A 230 -3.71 -15.90 31.42
N ALA A 231 -4.92 -16.33 31.17
CA ALA A 231 -5.47 -17.56 31.75
C ALA A 231 -4.83 -18.83 31.16
N SER A 232 -4.32 -18.75 29.94
CA SER A 232 -3.63 -19.86 29.25
C SER A 232 -2.19 -20.11 29.74
N GLU A 233 -1.57 -19.16 30.45
CA GLU A 233 -0.22 -19.37 31.03
C GLU A 233 -0.24 -20.08 32.41
N ALA A 234 -1.42 -20.18 33.02
CA ALA A 234 -1.60 -20.74 34.37
C ALA A 234 -2.04 -22.20 34.35
N SER A 235 -2.27 -22.81 33.20
CA SER A 235 -2.64 -24.22 33.00
C SER A 235 -1.52 -24.99 32.27
#